data_2f042f1485126f14dcf18b059e3e021f
#
_entry.id   2f042f1485126f14dcf18b059e3e021f
#
_cell.length_a   1.000
_cell.length_b   1.000
_cell.length_c   1.000
_cell.angle_alpha   90.00
_cell.angle_beta   90.00
_cell.angle_gamma   90.00
#
_symmetry.space_group_name_H-M   'P 1'
#
loop_
_entity.id
_entity.type
_entity.pdbx_description
1 polymer ?
#
loop_
_entity_poly.entity_id
_entity_poly.type
_entity_poly.pdbx_seq_one_letter_code
_entity_poly.pdbx_strand_id
1 'polypeptide(L)'
;MAIIMENSKNNNENFWIGGLHCVKSALENPNRKILEVIFLNEKKLNKINLQNIKNKQKDIKYFNKIFDEEFAHQGIAALVSKLPNYNLSLELKNSSLDKFIILNEITDNRNIGSIIRSSLAFGYGNILIDKRIFNEKSYNLIKASSGAIEKVKIFQVSNIKNGIKILKENNFWIYGLDSSAIQDIHSVTFQKKIAFLFGSEEKGIEKNIKTYCDYLIKINIKNIDSLNVSNAVSATLAIANNKNY
;
A
#
# COMPACT_ATOMS: atom_id res chain seq x y z
N MET A 1 -13.04 24.45 8.02
CA MET A 1 -14.19 23.83 8.71
C MET A 1 -14.93 22.98 7.67
N ALA A 2 -14.54 21.71 7.55
CA ALA A 2 -15.01 20.83 6.48
C ALA A 2 -16.42 20.32 6.86
N ILE A 3 -17.40 20.67 6.05
CA ILE A 3 -18.75 20.12 6.15
C ILE A 3 -18.74 18.77 5.46
N ILE A 4 -18.54 17.71 6.24
CA ILE A 4 -18.90 16.34 5.84
C ILE A 4 -20.42 16.28 5.90
N MET A 5 -21.10 16.40 4.75
CA MET A 5 -22.53 16.18 4.71
C MET A 5 -22.85 14.73 5.02
N GLU A 6 -23.37 14.51 6.25
CA GLU A 6 -24.17 13.35 6.61
C GLU A 6 -25.32 13.20 5.62
N ASN A 7 -25.29 12.12 4.85
CA ASN A 7 -26.50 11.59 4.27
C ASN A 7 -26.55 10.08 4.47
N SER A 8 -27.55 9.70 5.25
CA SER A 8 -28.06 8.35 5.55
C SER A 8 -27.23 7.51 6.52
N LYS A 9 -27.79 7.33 7.70
CA LYS A 9 -27.54 6.24 8.66
C LYS A 9 -27.61 4.90 7.93
N ASN A 10 -26.45 4.31 7.62
CA ASN A 10 -26.12 2.95 7.17
C ASN A 10 -25.22 2.90 5.94
N ASN A 11 -24.00 3.44 5.98
CA ASN A 11 -22.93 3.00 5.07
C ASN A 11 -21.60 3.76 5.29
N ASN A 12 -21.03 3.63 6.45
CA ASN A 12 -19.69 4.18 6.76
C ASN A 12 -18.55 3.40 6.06
N GLU A 13 -18.87 2.53 5.09
CA GLU A 13 -17.92 1.62 4.45
C GLU A 13 -17.54 2.00 3.02
N ASN A 14 -18.36 2.82 2.34
CA ASN A 14 -18.10 3.19 0.94
C ASN A 14 -17.47 4.58 0.86
N PHE A 15 -16.58 4.75 -0.12
CA PHE A 15 -15.90 6.04 -0.36
C PHE A 15 -15.57 6.24 -1.82
N TRP A 16 -15.31 7.49 -2.21
CA TRP A 16 -14.95 7.82 -3.57
C TRP A 16 -13.43 7.71 -3.78
N ILE A 17 -13.06 7.07 -4.88
CA ILE A 17 -11.70 7.11 -5.43
C ILE A 17 -11.73 7.85 -6.76
N GLY A 18 -10.67 8.57 -7.10
CA GLY A 18 -10.59 9.36 -8.32
C GLY A 18 -9.30 9.15 -9.09
N GLY A 19 -9.34 9.46 -10.37
CA GLY A 19 -8.23 9.29 -11.30
C GLY A 19 -8.33 8.02 -12.12
N LEU A 20 -7.96 8.13 -13.40
CA LEU A 20 -8.16 7.06 -14.39
C LEU A 20 -7.52 5.73 -13.99
N HIS A 21 -6.27 5.77 -13.52
CA HIS A 21 -5.56 4.54 -13.11
C HIS A 21 -6.19 3.88 -11.90
N CYS A 22 -6.59 4.68 -10.88
CA CYS A 22 -7.23 4.15 -9.68
C CYS A 22 -8.58 3.50 -10.00
N VAL A 23 -9.43 4.19 -10.77
CA VAL A 23 -10.74 3.67 -11.19
C VAL A 23 -10.58 2.42 -12.05
N LYS A 24 -9.67 2.42 -13.03
CA LYS A 24 -9.40 1.25 -13.87
C LYS A 24 -8.95 0.05 -13.05
N SER A 25 -7.99 0.23 -12.14
CA SER A 25 -7.50 -0.86 -11.30
C SER A 25 -8.58 -1.40 -10.36
N ALA A 26 -9.43 -0.52 -9.81
CA ALA A 26 -10.56 -0.94 -8.97
C ALA A 26 -11.59 -1.76 -9.76
N LEU A 27 -11.87 -1.40 -11.02
CA LEU A 27 -12.75 -2.15 -11.92
C LEU A 27 -12.19 -3.53 -12.29
N GLU A 28 -10.87 -3.64 -12.36
CA GLU A 28 -10.16 -4.91 -12.63
C GLU A 28 -10.02 -5.81 -11.39
N ASN A 29 -10.26 -5.27 -10.18
CA ASN A 29 -10.14 -6.03 -8.94
C ASN A 29 -11.44 -6.81 -8.63
N PRO A 30 -11.46 -8.14 -8.74
CA PRO A 30 -12.67 -8.94 -8.49
C PRO A 30 -13.14 -8.87 -7.03
N ASN A 31 -12.27 -8.45 -6.12
CA ASN A 31 -12.59 -8.32 -4.69
C ASN A 31 -13.06 -6.91 -4.31
N ARG A 32 -13.14 -5.98 -5.27
CA ARG A 32 -13.60 -4.61 -5.03
C ARG A 32 -15.02 -4.43 -5.54
N LYS A 33 -15.96 -4.19 -4.66
CA LYS A 33 -17.32 -3.84 -5.08
C LYS A 33 -17.38 -2.38 -5.55
N ILE A 34 -17.75 -2.16 -6.81
CA ILE A 34 -18.00 -0.84 -7.40
C ILE A 34 -19.49 -0.57 -7.36
N LEU A 35 -19.91 0.54 -6.76
CA LEU A 35 -21.32 0.92 -6.64
C LEU A 35 -21.76 1.87 -7.73
N GLU A 36 -20.92 2.81 -8.11
CA GLU A 36 -21.19 3.82 -9.13
C GLU A 36 -19.88 4.37 -9.70
N VAL A 37 -19.88 4.69 -10.99
CA VAL A 37 -18.81 5.46 -11.65
C VAL A 37 -19.38 6.78 -12.13
N ILE A 38 -18.67 7.88 -11.89
CA ILE A 38 -19.01 9.20 -12.41
C ILE A 38 -17.88 9.74 -13.30
N PHE A 39 -18.25 10.50 -14.32
CA PHE A 39 -17.29 11.06 -15.27
C PHE A 39 -17.74 12.45 -15.75
N LEU A 40 -16.77 13.31 -16.13
CA LEU A 40 -17.02 14.63 -16.71
C LEU A 40 -17.33 14.55 -18.21
N ASN A 41 -16.67 13.59 -18.91
CA ASN A 41 -16.78 13.45 -20.35
C ASN A 41 -16.69 11.97 -20.73
N GLU A 42 -17.54 11.52 -21.67
CA GLU A 42 -17.60 10.14 -22.16
C GLU A 42 -16.29 9.63 -22.75
N LYS A 43 -15.44 10.50 -23.29
CA LYS A 43 -14.09 10.12 -23.76
C LYS A 43 -13.25 9.44 -22.67
N LYS A 44 -13.56 9.67 -21.39
CA LYS A 44 -12.88 8.99 -20.26
C LYS A 44 -13.29 7.53 -20.16
N LEU A 45 -14.51 7.17 -20.60
CA LEU A 45 -15.02 5.80 -20.55
C LEU A 45 -14.39 4.91 -21.60
N ASN A 46 -13.93 5.43 -22.73
CA ASN A 46 -13.30 4.63 -23.81
C ASN A 46 -12.08 3.82 -23.35
N LYS A 47 -11.53 4.15 -22.18
CA LYS A 47 -10.34 3.50 -21.60
C LYS A 47 -10.66 2.48 -20.50
N ILE A 48 -11.94 2.30 -20.17
CA ILE A 48 -12.40 1.42 -19.07
C ILE A 48 -13.61 0.58 -19.51
N ASN A 49 -13.71 -0.63 -18.97
CA ASN A 49 -14.86 -1.50 -19.19
C ASN A 49 -15.80 -1.42 -17.98
N LEU A 50 -17.02 -0.93 -18.18
CA LEU A 50 -17.99 -0.70 -17.10
C LEU A 50 -18.94 -1.86 -16.83
N GLN A 51 -19.03 -2.88 -17.70
CA GLN A 51 -19.82 -4.12 -17.53
C GLN A 51 -20.97 -4.02 -16.50
N ASN A 52 -22.09 -3.46 -16.87
CA ASN A 52 -23.31 -3.33 -16.02
C ASN A 52 -23.15 -2.46 -14.75
N ILE A 53 -22.04 -1.73 -14.60
CA ILE A 53 -21.85 -0.82 -13.47
C ILE A 53 -22.62 0.46 -13.72
N LYS A 54 -23.40 0.88 -12.71
CA LYS A 54 -24.11 2.15 -12.73
C LYS A 54 -23.12 3.28 -13.00
N ASN A 55 -23.36 4.06 -14.05
CA ASN A 55 -22.47 5.17 -14.38
C ASN A 55 -23.30 6.41 -14.76
N LYS A 56 -22.74 7.60 -14.51
CA LYS A 56 -23.40 8.87 -14.76
C LYS A 56 -22.39 9.95 -15.12
N GLN A 57 -22.77 10.75 -16.12
CA GLN A 57 -22.08 12.01 -16.36
C GLN A 57 -22.44 13.03 -15.28
N LYS A 58 -21.44 13.74 -14.77
CA LYS A 58 -21.57 14.79 -13.75
C LYS A 58 -20.74 16.00 -14.17
N ASP A 59 -21.15 17.17 -13.73
CA ASP A 59 -20.40 18.41 -13.92
C ASP A 59 -19.25 18.57 -12.92
N ILE A 60 -18.40 19.55 -13.13
CA ILE A 60 -17.27 19.84 -12.23
C ILE A 60 -17.73 20.24 -10.83
N LYS A 61 -18.90 20.89 -10.72
CA LYS A 61 -19.45 21.30 -9.42
C LYS A 61 -19.78 20.08 -8.56
N TYR A 62 -20.24 18.99 -9.17
CA TYR A 62 -20.48 17.74 -8.46
C TYR A 62 -19.18 17.09 -7.96
N PHE A 63 -18.12 17.10 -8.78
CA PHE A 63 -16.81 16.60 -8.36
C PHE A 63 -16.24 17.42 -7.19
N ASN A 64 -16.34 18.75 -7.24
CA ASN A 64 -15.88 19.64 -6.17
C ASN A 64 -16.68 19.52 -4.86
N LYS A 65 -17.86 18.87 -4.88
CA LYS A 65 -18.59 18.52 -3.65
C LYS A 65 -18.08 17.22 -3.01
N ILE A 66 -17.52 16.33 -3.80
CA ILE A 66 -17.06 15.02 -3.35
C ILE A 66 -15.59 15.06 -2.95
N PHE A 67 -14.81 15.86 -3.68
CA PHE A 67 -13.38 15.95 -3.54
C PHE A 67 -12.98 17.38 -3.18
N ASP A 68 -11.93 17.50 -2.37
CA ASP A 68 -11.28 18.79 -2.13
C ASP A 68 -10.64 19.30 -3.43
N GLU A 69 -10.46 20.63 -3.56
CA GLU A 69 -9.94 21.29 -4.78
C GLU A 69 -8.58 20.72 -5.24
N GLU A 70 -7.74 20.29 -4.30
CA GLU A 70 -6.43 19.68 -4.59
C GLU A 70 -6.51 18.24 -5.13
N PHE A 71 -7.71 17.64 -5.13
CA PHE A 71 -7.89 16.27 -5.56
C PHE A 71 -7.80 16.11 -7.08
N ALA A 72 -6.76 15.48 -7.58
CA ALA A 72 -6.56 15.23 -9.01
C ALA A 72 -7.44 14.08 -9.53
N HIS A 73 -8.77 14.28 -9.57
CA HIS A 73 -9.72 13.24 -10.03
C HIS A 73 -9.66 12.96 -11.54
N GLN A 74 -8.98 13.78 -12.32
CA GLN A 74 -8.82 13.63 -13.78
C GLN A 74 -10.15 13.47 -14.56
N GLY A 75 -11.25 13.93 -14.00
CA GLY A 75 -12.57 13.86 -14.60
C GLY A 75 -13.25 12.49 -14.55
N ILE A 76 -12.80 11.60 -13.67
CA ILE A 76 -13.43 10.30 -13.42
C ILE A 76 -13.26 9.87 -11.96
N ALA A 77 -14.32 9.28 -11.39
CA ALA A 77 -14.30 8.74 -10.03
C ALA A 77 -15.22 7.50 -9.91
N ALA A 78 -14.94 6.66 -8.93
CA ALA A 78 -15.76 5.51 -8.57
C ALA A 78 -16.10 5.50 -7.09
N LEU A 79 -17.35 5.20 -6.75
CA LEU A 79 -17.79 4.89 -5.40
C LEU A 79 -17.54 3.41 -5.14
N VAL A 80 -16.69 3.10 -4.17
CA VAL A 80 -16.20 1.75 -3.89
C VAL A 80 -16.45 1.33 -2.46
N SER A 81 -16.57 0.00 -2.22
CA SER A 81 -16.49 -0.57 -0.88
C SER A 81 -15.05 -0.56 -0.35
N LYS A 82 -14.84 -0.91 0.92
CA LYS A 82 -13.51 -1.21 1.45
C LYS A 82 -12.88 -2.42 0.77
N LEU A 83 -11.55 -2.46 0.77
CA LEU A 83 -10.78 -3.65 0.40
C LEU A 83 -11.03 -4.80 1.38
N PRO A 84 -10.90 -6.05 0.94
CA PRO A 84 -10.96 -7.20 1.83
C PRO A 84 -9.92 -7.09 2.96
N ASN A 85 -10.31 -7.49 4.16
CA ASN A 85 -9.37 -7.66 5.26
C ASN A 85 -8.83 -9.10 5.25
N TYR A 86 -7.55 -9.28 4.94
CA TYR A 86 -6.92 -10.58 4.88
C TYR A 86 -6.42 -11.03 6.25
N ASN A 87 -6.76 -12.26 6.65
CA ASN A 87 -6.20 -12.88 7.85
C ASN A 87 -4.83 -13.50 7.53
N LEU A 88 -3.76 -12.97 8.16
CA LEU A 88 -2.39 -13.38 7.88
C LEU A 88 -2.19 -14.91 8.05
N SER A 89 -2.65 -15.49 9.15
CA SER A 89 -2.45 -16.90 9.43
C SER A 89 -3.20 -17.82 8.45
N LEU A 90 -4.42 -17.43 8.04
CA LEU A 90 -5.19 -18.19 7.04
C LEU A 90 -4.55 -18.10 5.65
N GLU A 91 -4.11 -16.92 5.25
CA GLU A 91 -3.48 -16.73 3.94
C GLU A 91 -2.14 -17.49 3.83
N LEU A 92 -1.35 -17.52 4.89
CA LEU A 92 -0.08 -18.27 4.92
C LEU A 92 -0.30 -19.79 4.87
N LYS A 93 -1.42 -20.31 5.39
CA LYS A 93 -1.78 -21.73 5.29
C LYS A 93 -2.32 -22.11 3.91
N ASN A 94 -3.09 -21.22 3.28
CA ASN A 94 -3.86 -21.52 2.07
C ASN A 94 -3.18 -21.09 0.77
N SER A 95 -2.10 -20.34 0.83
CA SER A 95 -1.40 -19.80 -0.34
C SER A 95 0.12 -19.86 -0.16
N SER A 96 0.84 -19.99 -1.28
CA SER A 96 2.31 -20.01 -1.31
C SER A 96 2.90 -18.60 -1.30
N LEU A 97 2.63 -17.82 -0.23
CA LEU A 97 3.22 -16.49 -0.08
C LEU A 97 4.70 -16.64 0.30
N ASP A 98 5.57 -15.87 -0.33
CA ASP A 98 7.03 -15.95 -0.14
C ASP A 98 7.70 -14.59 0.12
N LYS A 99 7.03 -13.47 -0.18
CA LYS A 99 7.60 -12.13 -0.11
C LYS A 99 6.67 -11.16 0.62
N PHE A 100 7.18 -10.48 1.65
CA PHE A 100 6.45 -9.49 2.43
C PHE A 100 7.22 -8.18 2.56
N ILE A 101 6.47 -7.08 2.68
CA ILE A 101 6.94 -5.78 3.16
C ILE A 101 6.25 -5.50 4.49
N ILE A 102 7.02 -5.18 5.52
CA ILE A 102 6.52 -4.85 6.85
C ILE A 102 6.76 -3.36 7.09
N LEU A 103 5.70 -2.63 7.37
CA LEU A 103 5.73 -1.19 7.62
C LEU A 103 5.53 -0.93 9.12
N ASN A 104 6.58 -0.48 9.81
CA ASN A 104 6.55 -0.16 11.22
C ASN A 104 6.57 1.34 11.44
N GLU A 105 5.49 1.90 11.97
CA GLU A 105 5.33 3.33 12.31
C GLU A 105 5.52 4.32 11.15
N ILE A 106 5.25 3.89 9.92
CA ILE A 106 5.23 4.79 8.76
C ILE A 106 3.82 5.39 8.68
N THR A 107 3.69 6.67 9.02
CA THR A 107 2.39 7.36 9.16
C THR A 107 2.00 8.21 7.95
N ASP A 108 2.97 8.66 7.14
CA ASP A 108 2.66 9.42 5.91
C ASP A 108 2.04 8.52 4.84
N ASN A 109 0.78 8.79 4.55
CA ASN A 109 0.01 8.06 3.54
C ASN A 109 0.59 8.18 2.12
N ARG A 110 1.34 9.24 1.79
CA ARG A 110 2.06 9.36 0.51
C ARG A 110 3.17 8.33 0.42
N ASN A 111 3.94 8.18 1.50
CA ASN A 111 4.98 7.16 1.57
C ASN A 111 4.39 5.75 1.51
N ILE A 112 3.33 5.47 2.27
CA ILE A 112 2.64 4.17 2.21
C ILE A 112 2.16 3.87 0.79
N GLY A 113 1.52 4.82 0.11
CA GLY A 113 1.06 4.66 -1.27
C GLY A 113 2.21 4.41 -2.26
N SER A 114 3.32 5.15 -2.15
CA SER A 114 4.52 4.97 -2.98
C SER A 114 5.18 3.62 -2.73
N ILE A 115 5.23 3.17 -1.47
CA ILE A 115 5.75 1.85 -1.09
C ILE A 115 4.90 0.75 -1.71
N ILE A 116 3.57 0.82 -1.58
CA ILE A 116 2.65 -0.15 -2.19
C ILE A 116 2.90 -0.26 -3.71
N ARG A 117 3.07 0.86 -4.39
CA ARG A 117 3.34 0.90 -5.83
C ARG A 117 4.67 0.24 -6.20
N SER A 118 5.74 0.58 -5.49
CA SER A 118 7.06 0.00 -5.72
C SER A 118 7.08 -1.49 -5.36
N SER A 119 6.45 -1.88 -4.25
CA SER A 119 6.35 -3.27 -3.83
C SER A 119 5.66 -4.13 -4.88
N LEU A 120 4.54 -3.68 -5.43
CA LEU A 120 3.86 -4.38 -6.52
C LEU A 120 4.76 -4.51 -7.75
N ALA A 121 5.46 -3.43 -8.15
CA ALA A 121 6.31 -3.41 -9.32
C ALA A 121 7.48 -4.43 -9.23
N PHE A 122 7.98 -4.68 -8.02
CA PHE A 122 9.06 -5.63 -7.76
C PHE A 122 8.57 -7.01 -7.28
N GLY A 123 7.26 -7.31 -7.34
CA GLY A 123 6.71 -8.62 -6.98
C GLY A 123 6.56 -8.87 -5.48
N TYR A 124 6.59 -7.82 -4.65
CA TYR A 124 6.33 -7.89 -3.20
C TYR A 124 4.89 -7.44 -2.89
N GLY A 125 3.93 -8.19 -3.37
CA GLY A 125 2.50 -7.84 -3.29
C GLY A 125 1.83 -8.05 -1.93
N ASN A 126 2.56 -8.43 -0.86
CA ASN A 126 2.00 -8.66 0.48
C ASN A 126 2.57 -7.63 1.45
N ILE A 127 1.69 -6.77 1.99
CA ILE A 127 2.07 -5.65 2.87
C ILE A 127 1.50 -5.91 4.27
N LEU A 128 2.36 -5.97 5.28
CA LEU A 128 1.97 -6.04 6.69
C LEU A 128 2.08 -4.66 7.32
N ILE A 129 0.99 -4.16 7.90
CA ILE A 129 0.90 -2.82 8.47
C ILE A 129 0.01 -2.78 9.71
N ASP A 130 0.27 -1.85 10.64
CA ASP A 130 -0.61 -1.60 11.78
C ASP A 130 -1.95 -1.01 11.31
N LYS A 131 -3.06 -1.64 11.72
CA LYS A 131 -4.42 -1.21 11.38
C LYS A 131 -4.78 0.20 11.84
N ARG A 132 -4.06 0.74 12.85
CA ARG A 132 -4.28 2.11 13.36
C ARG A 132 -3.71 3.17 12.43
N ILE A 133 -2.71 2.80 11.64
CA ILE A 133 -2.00 3.71 10.72
C ILE A 133 -2.61 3.64 9.31
N PHE A 134 -3.04 2.45 8.88
CA PHE A 134 -3.52 2.26 7.52
C PHE A 134 -4.89 2.89 7.29
N ASN A 135 -4.95 3.87 6.40
CA ASN A 135 -6.19 4.52 5.98
C ASN A 135 -6.36 4.42 4.46
N GLU A 136 -7.09 3.40 4.01
CA GLU A 136 -7.37 3.18 2.58
C GLU A 136 -8.19 4.29 1.90
N LYS A 137 -8.88 5.14 2.70
CA LYS A 137 -9.65 6.28 2.21
C LYS A 137 -8.78 7.53 1.97
N SER A 138 -7.52 7.49 2.44
CA SER A 138 -6.63 8.64 2.29
C SER A 138 -6.38 8.96 0.83
N TYR A 139 -6.70 10.20 0.44
CA TYR A 139 -6.39 10.72 -0.89
C TYR A 139 -4.92 10.57 -1.27
N ASN A 140 -4.03 10.91 -0.35
CA ASN A 140 -2.59 10.84 -0.57
C ASN A 140 -2.12 9.40 -0.85
N LEU A 141 -2.69 8.42 -0.15
CA LEU A 141 -2.41 7.00 -0.39
C LEU A 141 -2.94 6.55 -1.75
N ILE A 142 -4.20 6.87 -2.07
CA ILE A 142 -4.85 6.51 -3.35
C ILE A 142 -4.06 7.09 -4.53
N LYS A 143 -3.73 8.38 -4.46
CA LYS A 143 -2.96 9.08 -5.49
C LYS A 143 -1.57 8.48 -5.67
N ALA A 144 -0.81 8.30 -4.59
CA ALA A 144 0.56 7.81 -4.63
C ALA A 144 0.64 6.34 -5.09
N SER A 145 -0.30 5.50 -4.67
CA SER A 145 -0.37 4.09 -5.09
C SER A 145 -0.76 3.93 -6.56
N SER A 146 -1.42 4.92 -7.17
CA SER A 146 -1.80 4.94 -8.60
C SER A 146 -2.51 3.65 -9.05
N GLY A 147 -3.40 3.12 -8.19
CA GLY A 147 -4.14 1.88 -8.43
C GLY A 147 -3.43 0.59 -7.98
N ALA A 148 -2.16 0.64 -7.58
CA ALA A 148 -1.45 -0.55 -7.08
C ALA A 148 -2.09 -1.15 -5.83
N ILE A 149 -2.76 -0.34 -5.00
CA ILE A 149 -3.47 -0.81 -3.81
C ILE A 149 -4.53 -1.88 -4.12
N GLU A 150 -5.10 -1.87 -5.33
CA GLU A 150 -6.11 -2.83 -5.78
C GLU A 150 -5.51 -4.21 -6.12
N LYS A 151 -4.19 -4.29 -6.27
CA LYS A 151 -3.47 -5.48 -6.77
C LYS A 151 -2.56 -6.11 -5.71
N VAL A 152 -2.52 -5.56 -4.50
CA VAL A 152 -1.75 -6.08 -3.37
C VAL A 152 -2.67 -6.61 -2.27
N LYS A 153 -2.15 -7.50 -1.41
CA LYS A 153 -2.81 -7.94 -0.19
C LYS A 153 -2.30 -7.10 0.99
N ILE A 154 -3.20 -6.39 1.64
CA ILE A 154 -2.89 -5.60 2.83
C ILE A 154 -3.30 -6.39 4.08
N PHE A 155 -2.32 -6.80 4.87
CA PHE A 155 -2.50 -7.50 6.13
C PHE A 155 -2.45 -6.49 7.28
N GLN A 156 -3.63 -6.13 7.77
CA GLN A 156 -3.78 -5.18 8.87
C GLN A 156 -3.72 -5.92 10.20
N VAL A 157 -2.68 -5.64 10.99
CA VAL A 157 -2.50 -6.24 12.32
C VAL A 157 -2.65 -5.22 13.43
N SER A 158 -3.07 -5.67 14.61
CA SER A 158 -3.14 -4.79 15.79
C SER A 158 -1.78 -4.54 16.42
N ASN A 159 -0.81 -5.42 16.13
CA ASN A 159 0.54 -5.37 16.66
C ASN A 159 1.52 -6.01 15.66
N ILE A 160 2.46 -5.21 15.18
CA ILE A 160 3.48 -5.63 14.21
C ILE A 160 4.33 -6.79 14.74
N LYS A 161 4.69 -6.80 16.04
CA LYS A 161 5.45 -7.91 16.65
C LYS A 161 4.76 -9.27 16.47
N ASN A 162 3.44 -9.30 16.69
CA ASN A 162 2.69 -10.53 16.49
C ASN A 162 2.65 -10.95 15.02
N GLY A 163 2.51 -10.01 14.10
CA GLY A 163 2.59 -10.28 12.67
C GLY A 163 3.96 -10.87 12.27
N ILE A 164 5.05 -10.31 12.80
CA ILE A 164 6.42 -10.82 12.57
C ILE A 164 6.57 -12.25 13.13
N LYS A 165 6.07 -12.52 14.34
CA LYS A 165 6.10 -13.86 14.92
C LYS A 165 5.40 -14.89 14.03
N ILE A 166 4.20 -14.57 13.55
CA ILE A 166 3.45 -15.44 12.62
C ILE A 166 4.24 -15.69 11.34
N LEU A 167 4.90 -14.68 10.78
CA LEU A 167 5.76 -14.84 9.60
C LEU A 167 6.94 -15.79 9.90
N LYS A 168 7.63 -15.60 11.04
CA LYS A 168 8.76 -16.47 11.46
C LYS A 168 8.33 -17.92 11.68
N GLU A 169 7.18 -18.14 12.30
CA GLU A 169 6.58 -19.49 12.46
C GLU A 169 6.27 -20.18 11.11
N ASN A 170 6.13 -19.37 10.05
CA ASN A 170 5.95 -19.86 8.68
C ASN A 170 7.24 -19.81 7.83
N ASN A 171 8.41 -19.80 8.49
CA ASN A 171 9.76 -19.86 7.91
C ASN A 171 10.16 -18.62 7.08
N PHE A 172 9.60 -17.45 7.37
CA PHE A 172 10.08 -16.19 6.79
C PHE A 172 11.31 -15.69 7.54
N TRP A 173 12.28 -15.22 6.76
CA TRP A 173 13.45 -14.49 7.25
C TRP A 173 13.18 -13.00 7.22
N ILE A 174 13.41 -12.32 8.35
CA ILE A 174 13.10 -10.90 8.53
C ILE A 174 14.38 -10.08 8.39
N TYR A 175 14.41 -9.23 7.36
CA TYR A 175 15.52 -8.31 7.08
C TYR A 175 15.11 -6.89 7.41
N GLY A 176 15.63 -6.33 8.51
CA GLY A 176 15.37 -4.97 8.92
C GLY A 176 16.31 -4.00 8.22
N LEU A 177 15.76 -2.97 7.57
CA LEU A 177 16.53 -1.89 6.94
C LEU A 177 16.87 -0.84 7.99
N ASP A 178 18.16 -0.71 8.30
CA ASP A 178 18.67 0.18 9.35
C ASP A 178 19.97 0.82 8.89
N SER A 179 20.04 2.16 8.86
CA SER A 179 21.23 2.90 8.43
C SER A 179 22.46 2.65 9.33
N SER A 180 22.24 2.27 10.60
CA SER A 180 23.29 1.94 11.56
C SER A 180 23.77 0.48 11.48
N ALA A 181 23.19 -0.35 10.63
CA ALA A 181 23.59 -1.75 10.48
C ALA A 181 25.04 -1.83 9.97
N ILE A 182 25.74 -2.91 10.36
CA ILE A 182 27.10 -3.19 9.88
C ILE A 182 27.03 -3.77 8.47
N GLN A 183 26.08 -4.67 8.23
CA GLN A 183 25.99 -5.47 7.01
C GLN A 183 25.39 -4.69 5.86
N ASP A 184 26.13 -4.62 4.75
CA ASP A 184 25.65 -4.03 3.49
C ASP A 184 24.66 -4.97 2.78
N ILE A 185 23.59 -4.42 2.22
CA ILE A 185 22.58 -5.17 1.48
C ILE A 185 23.19 -5.97 0.32
N HIS A 186 24.26 -5.47 -0.29
CA HIS A 186 24.96 -6.16 -1.39
C HIS A 186 25.74 -7.39 -0.93
N SER A 187 26.08 -7.52 0.35
CA SER A 187 26.79 -8.68 0.90
C SER A 187 25.88 -9.83 1.36
N VAL A 188 24.55 -9.61 1.37
CA VAL A 188 23.57 -10.57 1.89
C VAL A 188 23.06 -11.48 0.79
N THR A 189 22.97 -12.79 1.07
CA THR A 189 22.18 -13.75 0.27
C THR A 189 20.80 -13.86 0.88
N PHE A 190 19.78 -13.58 0.11
CA PHE A 190 18.39 -13.61 0.59
C PHE A 190 17.80 -15.01 0.54
N GLN A 191 16.98 -15.33 1.55
CA GLN A 191 16.23 -16.58 1.61
C GLN A 191 14.99 -16.52 0.72
N LYS A 192 14.46 -17.68 0.33
CA LYS A 192 13.29 -17.79 -0.54
C LYS A 192 12.04 -17.15 0.07
N LYS A 193 11.79 -17.41 1.38
CA LYS A 193 10.71 -16.73 2.12
C LYS A 193 11.30 -15.52 2.85
N ILE A 194 10.98 -14.33 2.36
CA ILE A 194 11.61 -13.09 2.80
C ILE A 194 10.58 -12.05 3.21
N ALA A 195 10.88 -11.33 4.28
CA ALA A 195 10.15 -10.15 4.68
C ALA A 195 11.13 -8.99 4.97
N PHE A 196 10.97 -7.88 4.25
CA PHE A 196 11.71 -6.67 4.53
C PHE A 196 10.93 -5.78 5.49
N LEU A 197 11.57 -5.37 6.58
CA LEU A 197 11.01 -4.48 7.59
C LEU A 197 11.61 -3.09 7.45
N PHE A 198 10.73 -2.09 7.34
CA PHE A 198 11.07 -0.67 7.27
C PHE A 198 10.46 0.07 8.46
N GLY A 199 11.25 0.91 9.09
CA GLY A 199 10.83 1.79 10.18
C GLY A 199 10.43 3.19 9.73
N SER A 200 10.03 4.03 10.69
CA SER A 200 9.70 5.43 10.45
C SER A 200 10.92 6.24 9.98
N GLU A 201 10.67 7.36 9.29
CA GLU A 201 11.73 8.24 8.78
C GLU A 201 12.56 8.87 9.87
N GLU A 202 11.94 9.23 11.02
CA GLU A 202 12.61 9.90 12.11
C GLU A 202 13.41 8.96 13.02
N LYS A 203 12.80 7.81 13.38
CA LYS A 203 13.34 6.90 14.41
C LYS A 203 13.89 5.59 13.85
N GLY A 204 13.66 5.34 12.54
CA GLY A 204 13.97 4.04 11.96
C GLY A 204 13.15 2.92 12.60
N ILE A 205 13.74 1.73 12.70
CA ILE A 205 13.12 0.58 13.36
C ILE A 205 13.35 0.71 14.88
N GLU A 206 12.28 0.63 15.68
CA GLU A 206 12.37 0.64 17.13
C GLU A 206 13.25 -0.50 17.67
N LYS A 207 14.02 -0.24 18.74
CA LYS A 207 14.92 -1.22 19.35
C LYS A 207 14.25 -2.56 19.66
N ASN A 208 13.03 -2.50 20.19
CA ASN A 208 12.24 -3.68 20.56
C ASN A 208 11.69 -4.46 19.34
N ILE A 209 11.64 -3.86 18.14
CA ILE A 209 11.29 -4.52 16.89
C ILE A 209 12.55 -5.10 16.22
N LYS A 210 13.70 -4.41 16.31
CA LYS A 210 14.99 -4.90 15.80
C LYS A 210 15.34 -6.31 16.31
N THR A 211 14.95 -6.64 17.55
CA THR A 211 15.20 -7.98 18.13
C THR A 211 14.46 -9.12 17.44
N TYR A 212 13.47 -8.83 16.61
CA TYR A 212 12.75 -9.83 15.81
C TYR A 212 13.36 -10.02 14.42
N CYS A 213 14.27 -9.14 13.98
CA CYS A 213 14.97 -9.28 12.71
C CYS A 213 16.00 -10.39 12.79
N ASP A 214 16.11 -11.20 11.76
CA ASP A 214 17.17 -12.19 11.60
C ASP A 214 18.45 -11.51 11.10
N TYR A 215 18.29 -10.44 10.30
CA TYR A 215 19.38 -9.60 9.82
C TYR A 215 18.99 -8.13 9.91
N LEU A 216 19.95 -7.29 10.31
CA LEU A 216 19.90 -5.84 10.10
C LEU A 216 20.86 -5.52 8.96
N ILE A 217 20.33 -4.86 7.93
CA ILE A 217 21.06 -4.53 6.71
C ILE A 217 20.91 -3.06 6.38
N LYS A 218 21.91 -2.49 5.69
CA LYS A 218 21.89 -1.10 5.23
C LYS A 218 22.09 -0.98 3.74
N ILE A 219 21.59 0.11 3.19
CA ILE A 219 22.01 0.62 1.88
C ILE A 219 23.11 1.64 2.13
N ASN A 220 24.28 1.47 1.52
CA ASN A 220 25.33 2.46 1.61
C ASN A 220 24.94 3.71 0.82
N ILE A 221 24.82 4.83 1.52
CA ILE A 221 24.52 6.15 0.97
C ILE A 221 25.67 7.11 1.27
N LYS A 222 25.80 8.16 0.47
CA LYS A 222 26.82 9.18 0.61
C LYS A 222 26.18 10.56 0.64
N ASN A 223 26.80 11.48 1.37
CA ASN A 223 26.44 12.91 1.41
C ASN A 223 25.09 13.26 2.07
N ILE A 224 24.33 12.29 2.57
CA ILE A 224 23.09 12.48 3.34
C ILE A 224 23.00 11.40 4.43
N ASP A 225 22.25 11.66 5.48
CA ASP A 225 22.13 10.75 6.64
C ASP A 225 21.13 9.61 6.39
N SER A 226 20.08 9.86 5.60
CA SER A 226 19.03 8.88 5.32
C SER A 226 18.35 9.14 3.98
N LEU A 227 17.70 8.10 3.45
CA LEU A 227 16.76 8.19 2.32
C LEU A 227 15.33 8.34 2.85
N ASN A 228 14.48 9.02 2.10
CA ASN A 228 13.03 8.87 2.29
C ASN A 228 12.68 7.37 2.26
N VAL A 229 11.77 6.94 3.15
CA VAL A 229 11.47 5.52 3.33
C VAL A 229 10.96 4.85 2.05
N SER A 230 10.16 5.53 1.23
CA SER A 230 9.67 4.95 -0.04
C SER A 230 10.80 4.74 -1.05
N ASN A 231 11.81 5.60 -1.05
CA ASN A 231 13.02 5.46 -1.87
C ASN A 231 13.91 4.32 -1.35
N ALA A 232 14.06 4.20 -0.03
CA ALA A 232 14.78 3.09 0.60
C ALA A 232 14.14 1.74 0.26
N VAL A 233 12.80 1.64 0.31
CA VAL A 233 12.06 0.45 -0.14
C VAL A 233 12.36 0.14 -1.60
N SER A 234 12.21 1.11 -2.49
CA SER A 234 12.43 0.91 -3.94
C SER A 234 13.85 0.43 -4.24
N ALA A 235 14.86 1.03 -3.62
CA ALA A 235 16.26 0.63 -3.76
C ALA A 235 16.51 -0.79 -3.23
N THR A 236 15.99 -1.10 -2.04
CA THR A 236 16.08 -2.44 -1.44
C THR A 236 15.50 -3.51 -2.37
N LEU A 237 14.30 -3.28 -2.89
CA LEU A 237 13.61 -4.26 -3.72
C LEU A 237 14.29 -4.44 -5.09
N ALA A 238 14.82 -3.37 -5.68
CA ALA A 238 15.60 -3.44 -6.90
C ALA A 238 16.87 -4.29 -6.72
N ILE A 239 17.61 -4.08 -5.61
CA ILE A 239 18.82 -4.85 -5.29
C ILE A 239 18.45 -6.32 -5.01
N ALA A 240 17.41 -6.57 -4.22
CA ALA A 240 16.98 -7.92 -3.87
C ALA A 240 16.51 -8.72 -5.10
N ASN A 241 15.79 -8.08 -6.03
CA ASN A 241 15.37 -8.74 -7.27
C ASN A 241 16.56 -9.14 -8.16
N ASN A 242 17.56 -8.27 -8.29
CA ASN A 242 18.75 -8.57 -9.13
C ASN A 242 19.60 -9.71 -8.58
N LYS A 243 19.46 -10.06 -7.29
CA LYS A 243 20.20 -11.17 -6.66
C LYS A 243 19.49 -12.53 -6.78
N ASN A 244 18.23 -12.53 -7.17
CA ASN A 244 17.43 -13.74 -7.32
C ASN A 244 17.38 -14.27 -8.76
N TYR A 245 18.21 -13.71 -9.68
CA TYR A 245 18.41 -14.18 -11.06
C TYR A 245 19.79 -14.77 -11.26
#